data_c20266acf7f4a4c9a1b199caf1836367
#
_entry.id   c20266acf7f4a4c9a1b199caf1836367
#
_cell.length_a   1.000
_cell.length_b   1.000
_cell.length_c   1.000
_cell.angle_alpha   90.00
_cell.angle_beta   90.00
_cell.angle_gamma   90.00
#
_symmetry.space_group_name_H-M   'P 1'
#
loop_
_entity.id
_entity.type
_entity.pdbx_description
1 polymer ?
#
loop_
_entity_poly.entity_id
_entity_poly.type
_entity_poly.pdbx_seq_one_letter_code
_entity_poly.pdbx_strand_id
1 'polypeptide(L)'
;MRTLHYAATIGSIFFASASAVAAPNGASVLSRTERDALLAGDVVSRPMHFETPRGSYVGGLSYSIVNAPAANVLVALSNVDTLPQALPRTKAAHLIDVEGTVARVELVQGQGAIEASYTVRLERAPGRSELRFRLDPTRPHDIEDVFGFFRVEPFGEGKSLVTVAAAIDLGPGIASLFFSDAVERVVLGAPRQIRDYVEPHAFAAL
;
A
#
# COMPACT_ATOMS: atom_id res chain seq x y z
N MET A 1 -64.66 25.41 16.98
CA MET A 1 -63.93 24.16 16.81
C MET A 1 -63.33 24.12 15.41
N ARG A 2 -62.04 24.42 15.27
CA ARG A 2 -61.31 24.40 13.98
C ARG A 2 -60.31 23.25 14.02
N THR A 3 -60.55 22.25 13.19
CA THR A 3 -59.69 21.10 13.00
C THR A 3 -58.59 21.46 12.03
N LEU A 4 -57.30 21.45 12.49
CA LEU A 4 -56.12 21.58 11.65
C LEU A 4 -55.75 20.19 11.13
N HIS A 5 -55.69 20.09 9.82
CA HIS A 5 -55.11 18.92 9.13
C HIS A 5 -53.62 19.16 8.91
N TYR A 6 -52.78 18.33 9.53
CA TYR A 6 -51.36 18.28 9.23
C TYR A 6 -51.14 17.34 8.03
N ALA A 7 -50.69 17.88 6.92
CA ALA A 7 -50.22 17.12 5.77
C ALA A 7 -48.75 16.74 6.01
N ALA A 8 -48.46 15.45 6.17
CA ALA A 8 -47.12 14.90 6.25
C ALA A 8 -46.53 14.80 4.82
N THR A 9 -45.53 15.64 4.54
CA THR A 9 -44.76 15.55 3.28
C THR A 9 -43.68 14.50 3.47
N ILE A 10 -43.81 13.36 2.78
CA ILE A 10 -42.81 12.30 2.73
C ILE A 10 -41.73 12.76 1.74
N GLY A 11 -40.58 13.20 2.30
CA GLY A 11 -39.41 13.51 1.51
C GLY A 11 -38.75 12.23 1.01
N SER A 12 -38.81 12.00 -0.30
CA SER A 12 -38.07 10.93 -0.98
C SER A 12 -36.58 11.21 -0.92
N ILE A 13 -35.85 10.42 -0.12
CA ILE A 13 -34.39 10.44 -0.09
C ILE A 13 -33.92 9.67 -1.33
N PHE A 14 -33.47 10.38 -2.36
CA PHE A 14 -32.75 9.79 -3.48
C PHE A 14 -31.37 9.32 -2.98
N PHE A 15 -31.21 8.01 -2.81
CA PHE A 15 -29.90 7.39 -2.75
C PHE A 15 -29.27 7.46 -4.14
N ALA A 16 -28.38 8.41 -4.34
CA ALA A 16 -27.48 8.40 -5.48
C ALA A 16 -26.56 7.18 -5.36
N SER A 17 -26.84 6.15 -6.16
CA SER A 17 -25.96 5.01 -6.34
C SER A 17 -24.67 5.51 -6.99
N ALA A 18 -23.64 5.72 -6.19
CA ALA A 18 -22.28 5.93 -6.69
C ALA A 18 -21.85 4.65 -7.41
N SER A 19 -21.93 4.68 -8.75
CA SER A 19 -21.34 3.64 -9.59
C SER A 19 -19.87 3.57 -9.24
N ALA A 20 -19.45 2.47 -8.61
CA ALA A 20 -18.04 2.19 -8.36
C ALA A 20 -17.37 2.02 -9.74
N VAL A 21 -16.72 3.08 -10.22
CA VAL A 21 -15.83 2.98 -11.36
C VAL A 21 -14.75 2.00 -10.94
N ALA A 22 -14.73 0.83 -11.56
CA ALA A 22 -13.68 -0.16 -11.33
C ALA A 22 -12.33 0.52 -11.61
N ALA A 23 -11.45 0.54 -10.61
CA ALA A 23 -10.11 1.06 -10.83
C ALA A 23 -9.45 0.28 -11.96
N PRO A 24 -8.79 0.95 -12.94
CA PRO A 24 -8.17 0.25 -14.05
C PRO A 24 -7.16 -0.78 -13.53
N ASN A 25 -7.11 -1.95 -14.15
CA ASN A 25 -6.12 -2.98 -13.84
C ASN A 25 -4.72 -2.38 -14.00
N GLY A 26 -3.79 -2.67 -13.07
CA GLY A 26 -2.44 -2.12 -13.09
C GLY A 26 -1.73 -2.31 -14.44
N ALA A 27 -1.95 -3.47 -15.08
CA ALA A 27 -1.41 -3.77 -16.41
C ALA A 27 -1.93 -2.84 -17.54
N SER A 28 -3.14 -2.28 -17.41
CA SER A 28 -3.72 -1.40 -18.45
C SER A 28 -3.16 0.02 -18.41
N VAL A 29 -2.49 0.39 -17.33
CA VAL A 29 -1.89 1.73 -17.10
C VAL A 29 -0.43 1.78 -17.57
N LEU A 30 0.18 0.63 -17.86
CA LEU A 30 1.58 0.52 -18.29
C LEU A 30 1.73 0.80 -19.78
N SER A 31 2.70 1.62 -20.15
CA SER A 31 3.14 1.81 -21.53
C SER A 31 3.77 0.52 -22.09
N ARG A 32 3.95 0.45 -23.40
CA ARG A 32 4.63 -0.69 -24.04
C ARG A 32 6.07 -0.87 -23.52
N THR A 33 6.83 0.22 -23.46
CA THR A 33 8.21 0.20 -22.96
C THR A 33 8.30 -0.30 -21.51
N GLU A 34 7.36 0.14 -20.65
CA GLU A 34 7.31 -0.31 -19.26
C GLU A 34 6.97 -1.81 -19.16
N ARG A 35 6.09 -2.31 -20.00
CA ARG A 35 5.79 -3.73 -20.06
C ARG A 35 6.98 -4.56 -20.52
N ASP A 36 7.70 -4.08 -21.54
CA ASP A 36 8.90 -4.75 -22.05
C ASP A 36 10.00 -4.81 -20.97
N ALA A 37 10.19 -3.72 -20.20
CA ALA A 37 11.10 -3.67 -19.06
C ALA A 37 10.68 -4.66 -17.95
N LEU A 38 9.39 -4.71 -17.59
CA LEU A 38 8.89 -5.68 -16.61
C LEU A 38 9.09 -7.13 -17.07
N LEU A 39 8.89 -7.41 -18.36
CA LEU A 39 9.13 -8.75 -18.93
C LEU A 39 10.62 -9.10 -18.93
N ALA A 40 11.52 -8.12 -19.03
CA ALA A 40 12.96 -8.31 -18.89
C ALA A 40 13.40 -8.49 -17.40
N GLY A 41 12.46 -8.38 -16.45
CA GLY A 41 12.73 -8.55 -15.01
C GLY A 41 13.09 -7.26 -14.28
N ASP A 42 12.95 -6.12 -14.94
CA ASP A 42 13.19 -4.82 -14.32
C ASP A 42 12.04 -4.41 -13.39
N VAL A 43 12.34 -3.47 -12.48
CA VAL A 43 11.33 -2.75 -11.71
C VAL A 43 11.03 -1.44 -12.43
N VAL A 44 9.77 -1.20 -12.73
CA VAL A 44 9.31 0.07 -13.28
C VAL A 44 8.87 0.97 -12.13
N SER A 45 9.39 2.20 -12.08
CA SER A 45 9.13 3.15 -11.01
C SER A 45 8.69 4.50 -11.57
N ARG A 46 7.72 5.11 -10.90
CA ARG A 46 7.19 6.44 -11.18
C ARG A 46 7.23 7.25 -9.89
N PRO A 47 8.34 7.96 -9.62
CA PRO A 47 8.45 8.78 -8.43
C PRO A 47 7.41 9.90 -8.42
N MET A 48 6.98 10.27 -7.24
CA MET A 48 6.00 11.35 -7.01
C MET A 48 6.42 12.16 -5.79
N HIS A 49 6.43 13.49 -5.97
CA HIS A 49 6.56 14.46 -4.89
C HIS A 49 5.37 15.39 -4.97
N PHE A 50 4.70 15.61 -3.87
CA PHE A 50 3.57 16.52 -3.84
C PHE A 50 3.39 17.14 -2.45
N GLU A 51 2.86 18.33 -2.44
CA GLU A 51 2.51 19.06 -1.22
C GLU A 51 1.00 19.12 -1.05
N THR A 52 0.58 19.05 0.18
CA THR A 52 -0.81 19.25 0.60
C THR A 52 -0.83 20.23 1.76
N PRO A 53 -2.01 20.79 2.14
CA PRO A 53 -2.11 21.57 3.37
C PRO A 53 -1.71 20.80 4.64
N ARG A 54 -1.57 19.49 4.56
CA ARG A 54 -1.21 18.61 5.69
C ARG A 54 0.27 18.28 5.76
N GLY A 55 1.01 18.38 4.65
CA GLY A 55 2.42 18.04 4.64
C GLY A 55 3.01 17.85 3.24
N SER A 56 4.29 17.50 3.20
CA SER A 56 5.09 17.25 2.00
C SER A 56 5.38 15.76 1.88
N TYR A 57 4.96 15.17 0.79
CA TYR A 57 5.02 13.72 0.57
C TYR A 57 6.04 13.35 -0.49
N VAL A 58 6.81 12.31 -0.20
CA VAL A 58 7.70 11.63 -1.14
C VAL A 58 7.27 10.18 -1.31
N GLY A 59 7.46 9.62 -2.51
CA GLY A 59 7.12 8.23 -2.81
C GLY A 59 6.82 8.00 -4.27
N GLY A 60 5.73 7.31 -4.58
CA GLY A 60 5.30 7.07 -5.95
C GLY A 60 4.68 5.70 -6.16
N LEU A 61 4.67 5.28 -7.43
CA LEU A 61 4.24 3.95 -7.84
C LEU A 61 5.43 3.15 -8.36
N SER A 62 5.43 1.86 -8.05
CA SER A 62 6.41 0.94 -8.62
C SER A 62 5.78 -0.43 -8.91
N TYR A 63 6.35 -1.12 -9.90
CA TYR A 63 5.81 -2.35 -10.45
C TYR A 63 6.92 -3.39 -10.61
N SER A 64 6.61 -4.65 -10.34
CA SER A 64 7.47 -5.79 -10.66
C SER A 64 6.62 -7.00 -11.00
N ILE A 65 7.11 -7.85 -11.92
CA ILE A 65 6.60 -9.20 -12.11
C ILE A 65 7.26 -10.11 -11.08
N VAL A 66 6.45 -10.93 -10.43
CA VAL A 66 6.87 -11.95 -9.47
C VAL A 66 6.48 -13.30 -10.01
N ASN A 67 7.43 -14.27 -10.06
CA ASN A 67 7.21 -15.63 -10.51
C ASN A 67 6.55 -16.47 -9.39
N ALA A 68 5.37 -16.03 -8.97
CA ALA A 68 4.53 -16.71 -7.99
C ALA A 68 3.06 -16.35 -8.24
N PRO A 69 2.11 -17.24 -7.89
CA PRO A 69 0.70 -16.95 -7.93
C PRO A 69 0.35 -15.77 -7.01
N ALA A 70 -0.61 -14.94 -7.43
CA ALA A 70 -1.02 -13.75 -6.68
C ALA A 70 -1.45 -14.06 -5.22
N ALA A 71 -2.02 -15.25 -4.99
CA ALA A 71 -2.39 -15.68 -3.64
C ALA A 71 -1.17 -15.80 -2.72
N ASN A 72 -0.04 -16.34 -3.21
CA ASN A 72 1.17 -16.51 -2.42
C ASN A 72 1.79 -15.16 -2.04
N VAL A 73 1.80 -14.21 -2.98
CA VAL A 73 2.28 -12.83 -2.72
C VAL A 73 1.39 -12.14 -1.67
N LEU A 74 0.06 -12.28 -1.81
CA LEU A 74 -0.88 -11.69 -0.85
C LEU A 74 -0.76 -12.31 0.55
N VAL A 75 -0.51 -13.61 0.64
CA VAL A 75 -0.25 -14.29 1.92
C VAL A 75 1.00 -13.71 2.56
N ALA A 76 2.09 -13.58 1.81
CA ALA A 76 3.34 -12.98 2.32
C ALA A 76 3.14 -11.55 2.82
N LEU A 77 2.41 -10.70 2.07
CA LEU A 77 2.15 -9.32 2.46
C LEU A 77 1.14 -9.15 3.60
N SER A 78 0.30 -10.16 3.84
CA SER A 78 -0.69 -10.16 4.94
C SER A 78 -0.16 -10.76 6.23
N ASN A 79 0.95 -11.51 6.17
CA ASN A 79 1.57 -12.11 7.34
C ASN A 79 2.58 -11.12 7.94
N VAL A 80 2.32 -10.66 9.17
CA VAL A 80 3.16 -9.67 9.85
C VAL A 80 4.58 -10.19 10.07
N ASP A 81 4.76 -11.47 10.35
CA ASP A 81 6.06 -12.09 10.61
C ASP A 81 6.97 -12.10 9.38
N THR A 82 6.40 -11.97 8.19
CA THR A 82 7.18 -11.94 6.94
C THR A 82 7.54 -10.52 6.50
N LEU A 83 6.88 -9.50 7.01
CA LEU A 83 7.09 -8.10 6.60
C LEU A 83 8.54 -7.62 6.75
N PRO A 84 9.31 -8.03 7.81
CA PRO A 84 10.71 -7.64 7.90
C PRO A 84 11.59 -8.14 6.75
N GLN A 85 11.20 -9.22 6.10
CA GLN A 85 11.92 -9.79 4.95
C GLN A 85 11.35 -9.31 3.62
N ALA A 86 10.02 -9.12 3.55
CA ALA A 86 9.31 -8.74 2.34
C ALA A 86 9.33 -7.22 2.05
N LEU A 87 9.49 -6.38 3.08
CA LEU A 87 9.50 -4.92 2.92
C LEU A 87 10.88 -4.32 3.16
N PRO A 88 11.30 -3.33 2.35
CA PRO A 88 12.63 -2.77 2.44
C PRO A 88 12.84 -2.07 3.78
N ARG A 89 14.03 -2.30 4.35
CA ARG A 89 14.50 -1.68 5.60
C ARG A 89 13.58 -1.85 6.79
N THR A 90 12.69 -2.82 6.77
CA THR A 90 11.84 -3.18 7.90
C THR A 90 12.67 -4.08 8.85
N LYS A 91 12.95 -3.59 10.04
CA LYS A 91 13.70 -4.31 11.08
C LYS A 91 12.80 -5.19 11.93
N ALA A 92 11.60 -4.69 12.20
CA ALA A 92 10.59 -5.41 12.96
C ALA A 92 9.19 -5.04 12.50
N ALA A 93 8.26 -5.98 12.67
CA ALA A 93 6.84 -5.77 12.48
C ALA A 93 6.10 -6.51 13.60
N HIS A 94 5.19 -5.84 14.27
CA HIS A 94 4.42 -6.39 15.39
C HIS A 94 2.92 -6.21 15.16
N LEU A 95 2.19 -7.30 15.19
CA LEU A 95 0.73 -7.24 15.19
C LEU A 95 0.24 -6.70 16.53
N ILE A 96 -0.43 -5.58 16.53
CA ILE A 96 -1.00 -4.98 17.74
C ILE A 96 -2.39 -5.56 18.00
N ASP A 97 -3.27 -5.47 17.02
CA ASP A 97 -4.64 -6.02 17.08
C ASP A 97 -5.23 -6.20 15.68
N VAL A 98 -6.38 -6.88 15.62
CA VAL A 98 -7.18 -7.04 14.40
C VAL A 98 -8.64 -6.70 14.73
N GLU A 99 -9.20 -5.76 14.00
CA GLU A 99 -10.59 -5.36 14.12
C GLU A 99 -11.30 -5.50 12.76
N GLY A 100 -12.10 -6.53 12.62
CA GLY A 100 -12.75 -6.86 11.34
C GLY A 100 -11.75 -7.17 10.24
N THR A 101 -11.69 -6.33 9.20
CA THR A 101 -10.76 -6.44 8.06
C THR A 101 -9.49 -5.61 8.23
N VAL A 102 -9.34 -4.92 9.35
CA VAL A 102 -8.22 -4.02 9.63
C VAL A 102 -7.29 -4.65 10.66
N ALA A 103 -6.03 -4.84 10.29
CA ALA A 103 -4.96 -5.16 11.22
C ALA A 103 -4.18 -3.88 11.57
N ARG A 104 -3.88 -3.66 12.85
CA ARG A 104 -2.92 -2.63 13.27
C ARG A 104 -1.55 -3.27 13.44
N VAL A 105 -0.59 -2.79 12.67
CA VAL A 105 0.76 -3.32 12.63
C VAL A 105 1.75 -2.20 12.95
N GLU A 106 2.52 -2.39 14.01
CA GLU A 106 3.67 -1.54 14.29
C GLU A 106 4.83 -1.97 13.42
N LEU A 107 5.46 -1.00 12.75
CA LEU A 107 6.63 -1.19 11.90
C LEU A 107 7.80 -0.40 12.49
N VAL A 108 8.95 -1.04 12.55
CA VAL A 108 10.24 -0.38 12.81
C VAL A 108 11.04 -0.43 11.52
N GLN A 109 11.25 0.72 10.91
CA GLN A 109 11.96 0.83 9.65
C GLN A 109 13.17 1.75 9.78
N GLY A 110 14.26 1.41 9.08
CA GLY A 110 15.44 2.26 9.13
C GLY A 110 16.72 1.57 8.67
N GLN A 111 17.81 2.33 8.69
CA GLN A 111 19.14 1.84 8.36
C GLN A 111 20.20 2.38 9.33
N GLY A 112 21.02 1.48 9.85
CA GLY A 112 22.04 1.85 10.83
C GLY A 112 21.42 2.39 12.11
N ALA A 113 21.81 3.58 12.52
CA ALA A 113 21.32 4.26 13.71
C ALA A 113 20.05 5.10 13.48
N ILE A 114 19.58 5.20 12.23
CA ILE A 114 18.38 5.97 11.88
C ILE A 114 17.23 5.00 11.77
N GLU A 115 16.26 5.14 12.67
CA GLU A 115 15.06 4.31 12.76
C GLU A 115 13.84 5.20 12.91
N ALA A 116 12.71 4.73 12.39
CA ALA A 116 11.40 5.28 12.63
C ALA A 116 10.45 4.14 13.02
N SER A 117 9.73 4.32 14.11
CA SER A 117 8.66 3.44 14.56
C SER A 117 7.31 4.11 14.33
N TYR A 118 6.37 3.37 13.79
CA TYR A 118 5.01 3.87 13.57
C TYR A 118 4.04 2.71 13.37
N THR A 119 2.77 2.95 13.67
CA THR A 119 1.71 1.96 13.47
C THR A 119 0.93 2.28 12.20
N VAL A 120 0.73 1.26 11.36
CA VAL A 120 -0.17 1.35 10.20
C VAL A 120 -1.44 0.54 10.42
N ARG A 121 -2.54 1.04 9.88
CA ARG A 121 -3.77 0.28 9.66
C ARG A 121 -3.66 -0.39 8.32
N LEU A 122 -3.54 -1.71 8.31
CA LEU A 122 -3.49 -2.55 7.12
C LEU A 122 -4.88 -3.13 6.87
N GLU A 123 -5.48 -2.76 5.76
CA GLU A 123 -6.85 -3.17 5.40
C GLU A 123 -6.85 -3.99 4.12
N ARG A 124 -7.46 -5.17 4.18
CA ARG A 124 -7.72 -5.98 3.01
C ARG A 124 -9.14 -5.73 2.51
N ALA A 125 -9.28 -5.10 1.34
CA ALA A 125 -10.57 -4.90 0.72
C ALA A 125 -11.19 -6.27 0.31
N PRO A 126 -12.41 -6.60 0.75
CA PRO A 126 -13.06 -7.86 0.40
C PRO A 126 -13.18 -8.02 -1.13
N GLY A 127 -12.81 -9.19 -1.65
CA GLY A 127 -12.88 -9.50 -3.08
C GLY A 127 -11.88 -8.75 -3.96
N ARG A 128 -10.93 -8.00 -3.37
CA ARG A 128 -9.87 -7.31 -4.10
C ARG A 128 -8.51 -7.90 -3.76
N SER A 129 -7.65 -7.97 -4.77
CA SER A 129 -6.24 -8.33 -4.62
C SER A 129 -5.40 -7.14 -4.18
N GLU A 130 -5.87 -6.41 -3.16
CA GLU A 130 -5.28 -5.15 -2.70
C GLU A 130 -5.27 -5.09 -1.17
N LEU A 131 -4.12 -4.72 -0.62
CA LEU A 131 -3.92 -4.38 0.78
C LEU A 131 -3.65 -2.88 0.84
N ARG A 132 -4.48 -2.12 1.54
CA ARG A 132 -4.28 -0.70 1.79
C ARG A 132 -3.64 -0.50 3.15
N PHE A 133 -2.77 0.48 3.23
CA PHE A 133 -2.19 0.88 4.50
C PHE A 133 -2.25 2.41 4.67
N ARG A 134 -2.36 2.83 5.91
CA ARG A 134 -2.27 4.22 6.32
C ARG A 134 -1.79 4.31 7.76
N LEU A 135 -1.15 5.42 8.11
CA LEU A 135 -0.76 5.70 9.48
C LEU A 135 -1.97 5.58 10.42
N ASP A 136 -1.77 5.01 11.60
CA ASP A 136 -2.71 5.13 12.72
C ASP A 136 -2.28 6.31 13.62
N PRO A 137 -2.89 7.49 13.45
CA PRO A 137 -2.49 8.70 14.18
C PRO A 137 -2.85 8.65 15.67
N THR A 138 -3.53 7.60 16.11
CA THR A 138 -3.89 7.41 17.54
C THR A 138 -2.79 6.70 18.32
N ARG A 139 -1.74 6.23 17.65
CA ARG A 139 -0.59 5.55 18.21
C ARG A 139 0.67 6.41 18.12
N PRO A 140 1.70 6.19 18.97
CA PRO A 140 2.99 6.85 18.80
C PRO A 140 3.57 6.62 17.40
N HIS A 141 4.17 7.65 16.82
CA HIS A 141 4.79 7.57 15.50
C HIS A 141 5.91 8.61 15.36
N ASP A 142 6.98 8.22 14.63
CA ASP A 142 8.16 9.06 14.37
C ASP A 142 8.09 9.76 12.99
N ILE A 143 7.03 9.53 12.22
CA ILE A 143 6.76 10.15 10.92
C ILE A 143 5.44 10.90 10.97
N GLU A 144 5.26 11.91 10.13
CA GLU A 144 4.01 12.69 10.14
C GLU A 144 2.84 11.96 9.50
N ASP A 145 3.09 11.26 8.37
CA ASP A 145 2.04 10.48 7.70
C ASP A 145 2.64 9.41 6.77
N VAL A 146 1.88 8.35 6.55
CA VAL A 146 2.14 7.36 5.50
C VAL A 146 0.82 6.74 5.03
N PHE A 147 0.67 6.60 3.72
CA PHE A 147 -0.43 5.85 3.14
C PHE A 147 -0.05 5.23 1.80
N GLY A 148 -0.81 4.21 1.41
CA GLY A 148 -0.57 3.54 0.15
C GLY A 148 -1.34 2.23 0.00
N PHE A 149 -0.88 1.43 -0.95
CA PHE A 149 -1.42 0.10 -1.18
C PHE A 149 -0.39 -0.85 -1.80
N PHE A 150 -0.61 -2.12 -1.58
CA PHE A 150 -0.06 -3.22 -2.37
C PHE A 150 -1.19 -3.81 -3.20
N ARG A 151 -1.04 -3.86 -4.51
CA ARG A 151 -1.98 -4.54 -5.40
C ARG A 151 -1.26 -5.68 -6.09
N VAL A 152 -1.89 -6.85 -6.10
CA VAL A 152 -1.31 -8.06 -6.68
C VAL A 152 -2.31 -8.65 -7.67
N GLU A 153 -1.98 -8.63 -8.94
CA GLU A 153 -2.86 -9.08 -10.02
C GLU A 153 -2.22 -10.27 -10.75
N PRO A 154 -2.99 -11.28 -11.19
CA PRO A 154 -2.45 -12.33 -12.05
C PRO A 154 -1.81 -11.75 -13.31
N PHE A 155 -0.64 -12.28 -13.68
CA PHE A 155 0.11 -11.85 -14.87
C PHE A 155 0.65 -13.06 -15.64
N GLY A 156 -0.22 -13.64 -16.48
CA GLY A 156 0.10 -14.90 -17.15
C GLY A 156 0.07 -16.10 -16.21
N GLU A 157 0.62 -17.22 -16.66
CA GLU A 157 0.60 -18.47 -15.92
C GLU A 157 1.63 -18.45 -14.78
N GLY A 158 1.17 -18.73 -13.56
CA GLY A 158 2.03 -18.84 -12.37
C GLY A 158 2.75 -17.56 -11.94
N LYS A 159 2.41 -16.40 -12.53
CA LYS A 159 3.04 -15.10 -12.23
C LYS A 159 2.03 -14.08 -11.76
N SER A 160 2.53 -13.04 -11.11
CA SER A 160 1.74 -11.90 -10.71
C SER A 160 2.44 -10.57 -10.98
N LEU A 161 1.65 -9.54 -11.26
CA LEU A 161 2.07 -8.16 -11.28
C LEU A 161 1.85 -7.57 -9.88
N VAL A 162 2.93 -7.18 -9.24
CA VAL A 162 2.90 -6.47 -7.96
C VAL A 162 3.02 -4.98 -8.24
N THR A 163 2.04 -4.22 -7.77
CA THR A 163 2.04 -2.77 -7.78
C THR A 163 2.14 -2.28 -6.34
N VAL A 164 3.12 -1.44 -6.06
CA VAL A 164 3.23 -0.74 -4.79
C VAL A 164 3.06 0.75 -5.03
N ALA A 165 2.13 1.35 -4.31
CA ALA A 165 2.00 2.79 -4.21
C ALA A 165 2.21 3.18 -2.76
N ALA A 166 3.08 4.15 -2.50
CA ALA A 166 3.26 4.69 -1.16
C ALA A 166 3.64 6.16 -1.22
N ALA A 167 3.13 6.91 -0.26
CA ALA A 167 3.49 8.29 -0.01
C ALA A 167 3.77 8.45 1.48
N ILE A 168 4.90 9.08 1.81
CA ILE A 168 5.38 9.26 3.17
C ILE A 168 5.70 10.72 3.39
N ASP A 169 5.23 11.26 4.51
CA ASP A 169 5.65 12.54 5.07
C ASP A 169 6.50 12.29 6.32
N LEU A 170 7.77 12.68 6.25
CA LEU A 170 8.72 12.53 7.35
C LEU A 170 8.64 13.67 8.38
N GLY A 171 7.87 14.72 8.07
CA GLY A 171 7.79 15.92 8.88
C GLY A 171 8.93 16.91 8.65
N PRO A 172 8.90 18.07 9.31
CA PRO A 172 9.80 19.20 9.08
C PRO A 172 11.21 19.03 9.66
N GLY A 173 11.59 17.86 10.14
CA GLY A 173 12.89 17.59 10.73
C GLY A 173 14.05 17.68 9.73
N ILE A 174 15.29 17.80 10.24
CA ILE A 174 16.54 17.82 9.46
C ILE A 174 16.65 16.60 8.52
N ALA A 175 16.01 15.49 8.92
CA ALA A 175 15.94 14.27 8.12
C ALA A 175 15.23 14.48 6.78
N SER A 176 14.22 15.35 6.67
CA SER A 176 13.38 15.46 5.47
C SER A 176 14.13 15.91 4.23
N LEU A 177 15.08 16.85 4.37
CA LEU A 177 15.82 17.43 3.23
C LEU A 177 16.93 16.51 2.67
N PHE A 178 17.56 15.70 3.55
CA PHE A 178 18.69 14.85 3.15
C PHE A 178 18.29 13.40 2.88
N PHE A 179 17.12 12.96 3.33
CA PHE A 179 16.68 11.57 3.25
C PHE A 179 15.54 11.33 2.26
N SER A 180 14.90 12.36 1.69
CA SER A 180 13.82 12.19 0.72
C SER A 180 14.18 11.27 -0.45
N ASP A 181 15.35 11.45 -1.05
CA ASP A 181 15.81 10.57 -2.14
C ASP A 181 16.10 9.14 -1.65
N ALA A 182 16.54 8.99 -0.40
CA ALA A 182 16.79 7.68 0.19
C ALA A 182 15.46 6.97 0.48
N VAL A 183 14.47 7.68 1.03
CA VAL A 183 13.12 7.18 1.28
C VAL A 183 12.44 6.82 -0.03
N GLU A 184 12.49 7.70 -1.03
CA GLU A 184 11.94 7.42 -2.36
C GLU A 184 12.50 6.13 -2.95
N ARG A 185 13.82 5.97 -2.95
CA ARG A 185 14.47 4.73 -3.44
C ARG A 185 14.03 3.49 -2.68
N VAL A 186 13.82 3.61 -1.38
CA VAL A 186 13.32 2.52 -0.52
C VAL A 186 11.90 2.15 -0.91
N VAL A 187 11.02 3.14 -0.99
CA VAL A 187 9.61 2.95 -1.36
C VAL A 187 9.48 2.33 -2.74
N LEU A 188 10.17 2.91 -3.72
CA LEU A 188 10.12 2.43 -5.11
C LEU A 188 10.84 1.09 -5.32
N GLY A 189 11.74 0.71 -4.40
CA GLY A 189 12.41 -0.58 -4.39
C GLY A 189 11.57 -1.72 -3.78
N ALA A 190 10.44 -1.43 -3.14
CA ALA A 190 9.63 -2.41 -2.44
C ALA A 190 9.18 -3.60 -3.31
N PRO A 191 8.72 -3.45 -4.57
CA PRO A 191 8.34 -4.60 -5.39
C PRO A 191 9.49 -5.56 -5.67
N ARG A 192 10.73 -5.06 -5.76
CA ARG A 192 11.91 -5.92 -5.92
C ARG A 192 12.10 -6.78 -4.69
N GLN A 193 12.06 -6.22 -3.49
CA GLN A 193 12.24 -6.97 -2.27
C GLN A 193 11.12 -7.98 -2.03
N ILE A 194 9.88 -7.60 -2.33
CA ILE A 194 8.74 -8.53 -2.31
C ILE A 194 9.02 -9.73 -3.22
N ARG A 195 9.48 -9.49 -4.45
CA ARG A 195 9.85 -10.54 -5.40
C ARG A 195 10.96 -11.43 -4.84
N ASP A 196 12.06 -10.82 -4.39
CA ASP A 196 13.23 -11.52 -3.91
C ASP A 196 12.92 -12.38 -2.67
N TYR A 197 11.93 -11.99 -1.88
CA TYR A 197 11.41 -12.78 -0.77
C TYR A 197 10.46 -13.89 -1.23
N VAL A 198 9.48 -13.57 -2.08
CA VAL A 198 8.38 -14.50 -2.40
C VAL A 198 8.82 -15.62 -3.32
N GLU A 199 9.63 -15.33 -4.37
CA GLU A 199 9.99 -16.33 -5.38
C GLU A 199 10.65 -17.58 -4.78
N PRO A 200 11.67 -17.51 -3.90
CA PRO A 200 12.26 -18.70 -3.30
C PRO A 200 11.28 -19.50 -2.43
N HIS A 201 10.33 -18.81 -1.76
CA HIS A 201 9.41 -19.44 -0.83
C HIS A 201 8.16 -20.02 -1.50
N ALA A 202 7.80 -19.54 -2.69
CA ALA A 202 6.66 -20.05 -3.45
C ALA A 202 6.87 -21.49 -3.95
N PHE A 203 8.11 -21.91 -4.18
CA PHE A 203 8.47 -23.25 -4.63
C PHE A 203 8.68 -24.25 -3.49
N ALA A 204 8.82 -23.77 -2.24
CA ALA A 204 9.01 -24.63 -1.07
C ALA A 204 7.68 -25.19 -0.50
N ALA A 205 6.54 -24.72 -1.00
CA ALA A 205 5.19 -25.10 -0.51
C ALA A 205 4.47 -26.10 -1.43
N LEU A 206 5.17 -26.67 -2.42
CA LEU A 206 4.72 -27.75 -3.31
C LEU A 206 5.37 -29.08 -2.91
#